data_5c5b720db360695726a55465a23d022e
#
_entry.id   5c5b720db360695726a55465a23d022e
#
_cell.length_a   1.000
_cell.length_b   1.000
_cell.length_c   1.000
_cell.angle_alpha   90.00
_cell.angle_beta   90.00
_cell.angle_gamma   90.00
#
_symmetry.space_group_name_H-M   'P 1'
#
loop_
_entity.id
_entity.type
_entity.pdbx_description
1 polymer ?
#
loop_
_entity_poly.entity_id
_entity_poly.type
_entity_poly.pdbx_seq_one_letter_code
_entity_poly.pdbx_strand_id
1 'polypeptide(L)'
;MEERNNYIAAAGVGRSDIQEIEVTVAGAGDRILAALLNQLFTFLVLLVPFVGLIVFAVKHEGRVGDSEEIFGLLAGMASFWIGLAAILVYTVVQIYYMSRDGQSLGKKIMKIRVLKTDGRNPGFVGTVLVREIAWSVLVAIIAAIIGLIAGENGENAINLLAFLANFVLLFMIKRDRRTLYDMMADTVVVKLPG
;
A
#
# COMPACT_ATOMS: atom_id res chain seq x y z
N MET A 1 29.41 12.24 9.61
CA MET A 1 28.47 13.36 9.42
C MET A 1 27.36 12.82 8.54
N GLU A 2 26.18 12.63 9.12
CA GLU A 2 24.98 12.20 8.40
C GLU A 2 24.42 13.45 7.74
N GLU A 3 24.59 13.61 6.42
CA GLU A 3 23.88 14.63 5.65
C GLU A 3 22.39 14.35 5.80
N ARG A 4 21.69 15.10 6.65
CA ARG A 4 20.24 15.09 6.72
C ARG A 4 19.73 15.76 5.46
N ASN A 5 19.23 15.00 4.52
CA ASN A 5 18.50 15.55 3.40
C ASN A 5 17.19 16.12 3.92
N ASN A 6 17.14 17.43 4.05
CA ASN A 6 15.97 18.18 4.52
C ASN A 6 15.13 18.57 3.30
N TYR A 7 13.82 18.38 3.42
CA TYR A 7 12.83 18.79 2.43
C TYR A 7 11.95 19.89 3.02
N ILE A 8 11.49 20.79 2.18
CA ILE A 8 10.51 21.80 2.55
C ILE A 8 9.13 21.27 2.17
N ALA A 9 8.27 21.05 3.14
CA ALA A 9 6.90 20.62 2.93
C ALA A 9 5.95 21.81 2.95
N ALA A 10 5.08 21.91 1.96
CA ALA A 10 3.97 22.85 1.99
C ALA A 10 2.90 22.34 2.96
N ALA A 11 2.70 23.03 4.07
CA ALA A 11 1.64 22.76 5.04
C ALA A 11 0.58 23.87 4.94
N GLY A 12 -0.64 23.52 4.53
CA GLY A 12 -1.77 24.46 4.50
C GLY A 12 -2.93 23.96 3.61
N VAL A 13 -4.14 24.28 3.99
CA VAL A 13 -5.39 23.91 3.30
C VAL A 13 -5.93 25.06 2.42
N GLY A 14 -5.20 26.16 2.26
CA GLY A 14 -5.62 27.31 1.48
C GLY A 14 -4.43 28.04 0.84
N ARG A 15 -4.70 28.79 -0.23
CA ARG A 15 -3.72 29.49 -1.04
C ARG A 15 -2.98 30.64 -0.32
N SER A 16 -3.45 31.04 0.87
CA SER A 16 -2.94 32.18 1.66
C SER A 16 -1.99 31.82 2.81
N ASP A 17 -1.95 30.56 3.26
CA ASP A 17 -1.21 30.16 4.46
C ASP A 17 -0.30 28.96 4.21
N ILE A 18 0.53 29.01 3.17
CA ILE A 18 1.56 28.00 2.94
C ILE A 18 2.68 28.24 3.95
N GLN A 19 2.66 27.50 5.06
CA GLN A 19 3.82 27.40 5.94
C GLN A 19 4.80 26.37 5.37
N GLU A 20 6.00 26.80 5.07
CA GLU A 20 7.10 25.92 4.74
C GLU A 20 7.63 25.28 6.02
N ILE A 21 7.51 23.96 6.13
CA ILE A 21 8.03 23.19 7.27
C ILE A 21 9.21 22.37 6.78
N GLU A 22 10.33 22.51 7.44
CA GLU A 22 11.49 21.66 7.21
C GLU A 22 11.20 20.24 7.72
N VAL A 23 11.32 19.24 6.86
CA VAL A 23 11.05 17.83 7.15
C VAL A 23 12.26 16.98 6.79
N THR A 24 12.47 15.92 7.54
CA THR A 24 13.57 14.96 7.29
C THR A 24 13.06 13.71 6.61
N VAL A 25 13.91 13.02 5.85
CA VAL A 25 13.57 11.73 5.24
C VAL A 25 13.21 10.70 6.31
N ALA A 26 12.10 10.00 6.12
CA ALA A 26 11.63 8.98 7.05
C ALA A 26 12.60 7.80 7.14
N GLY A 27 12.86 7.32 8.35
CA GLY A 27 13.67 6.14 8.60
C GLY A 27 13.09 4.87 7.96
N ALA A 28 13.96 3.90 7.62
CA ALA A 28 13.50 2.59 7.13
C ALA A 28 12.58 1.91 8.14
N GLY A 29 12.90 1.98 9.44
CA GLY A 29 12.08 1.43 10.52
C GLY A 29 10.68 2.04 10.56
N ASP A 30 10.55 3.37 10.46
CA ASP A 30 9.26 4.04 10.43
C ASP A 30 8.39 3.56 9.26
N ARG A 31 9.01 3.35 8.09
CA ARG A 31 8.31 2.90 6.87
C ARG A 31 7.88 1.44 6.98
N ILE A 32 8.74 0.58 7.54
CA ILE A 32 8.42 -0.83 7.80
C ILE A 32 7.28 -0.95 8.80
N LEU A 33 7.35 -0.22 9.92
CA LEU A 33 6.28 -0.22 10.92
C LEU A 33 4.96 0.31 10.35
N ALA A 34 4.99 1.36 9.54
CA ALA A 34 3.80 1.85 8.86
C ALA A 34 3.19 0.80 7.92
N ALA A 35 4.03 0.04 7.20
CA ALA A 35 3.57 -1.06 6.34
C ALA A 35 2.96 -2.21 7.17
N LEU A 36 3.60 -2.61 8.28
CA LEU A 36 3.09 -3.63 9.18
C LEU A 36 1.74 -3.23 9.81
N LEU A 37 1.60 -1.96 10.21
CA LEU A 37 0.32 -1.44 10.71
C LEU A 37 -0.77 -1.49 9.63
N ASN A 38 -0.47 -1.14 8.38
CA ASN A 38 -1.44 -1.29 7.30
C ASN A 38 -1.84 -2.75 7.07
N GLN A 39 -0.88 -3.68 7.12
CA GLN A 39 -1.18 -5.12 7.02
C GLN A 39 -2.04 -5.61 8.19
N LEU A 40 -1.76 -5.13 9.40
CA LEU A 40 -2.59 -5.43 10.57
C LEU A 40 -4.04 -4.95 10.38
N PHE A 41 -4.24 -3.71 9.91
CA PHE A 41 -5.57 -3.20 9.61
C PHE A 41 -6.27 -4.00 8.52
N THR A 42 -5.57 -4.35 7.45
CA THR A 42 -6.09 -5.20 6.38
C THR A 42 -6.51 -6.58 6.94
N PHE A 43 -5.66 -7.17 7.77
CA PHE A 43 -5.96 -8.45 8.42
C PHE A 43 -7.23 -8.38 9.29
N LEU A 44 -7.36 -7.32 10.11
CA LEU A 44 -8.54 -7.13 10.97
C LEU A 44 -9.82 -6.97 10.15
N VAL A 45 -9.77 -6.25 9.03
CA VAL A 45 -10.91 -6.09 8.12
C VAL A 45 -11.29 -7.42 7.47
N LEU A 46 -10.30 -8.23 7.10
CA LEU A 46 -10.51 -9.53 6.47
C LEU A 46 -10.93 -10.64 7.47
N LEU A 47 -10.80 -10.39 8.77
CA LEU A 47 -11.11 -11.41 9.79
C LEU A 47 -12.58 -11.85 9.74
N VAL A 48 -13.51 -10.91 9.55
CA VAL A 48 -14.95 -11.21 9.50
C VAL A 48 -15.31 -12.13 8.34
N PRO A 49 -14.99 -11.82 7.07
CA PRO A 49 -15.29 -12.73 5.97
C PRO A 49 -14.51 -14.04 6.07
N PHE A 50 -13.30 -14.04 6.61
CA PHE A 50 -12.48 -15.24 6.77
C PHE A 50 -13.09 -16.22 7.79
N VAL A 51 -13.54 -15.72 8.95
CA VAL A 51 -14.27 -16.54 9.92
C VAL A 51 -15.58 -17.06 9.33
N GLY A 52 -16.29 -16.22 8.56
CA GLY A 52 -17.48 -16.64 7.82
C GLY A 52 -17.21 -17.80 6.85
N LEU A 53 -16.11 -17.75 6.12
CA LEU A 53 -15.68 -18.82 5.21
C LEU A 53 -15.35 -20.12 5.95
N ILE A 54 -14.65 -20.04 7.09
CA ILE A 54 -14.35 -21.23 7.91
C ILE A 54 -15.66 -21.89 8.41
N VAL A 55 -16.58 -21.10 8.96
CA VAL A 55 -17.87 -21.60 9.44
C VAL A 55 -18.66 -22.24 8.28
N PHE A 56 -18.61 -21.61 7.10
CA PHE A 56 -19.22 -22.15 5.89
C PHE A 56 -18.61 -23.51 5.50
N ALA A 57 -17.28 -23.59 5.41
CA ALA A 57 -16.58 -24.83 5.03
C ALA A 57 -16.90 -25.99 5.98
N VAL A 58 -16.90 -25.73 7.29
CA VAL A 58 -17.25 -26.74 8.30
C VAL A 58 -18.71 -27.22 8.18
N LYS A 59 -19.66 -26.31 7.90
CA LYS A 59 -21.07 -26.63 7.76
C LYS A 59 -21.42 -27.43 6.50
N HIS A 60 -20.64 -27.23 5.43
CA HIS A 60 -20.91 -27.82 4.11
C HIS A 60 -19.85 -28.86 3.71
N GLU A 61 -19.11 -29.41 4.68
CA GLU A 61 -18.11 -30.45 4.46
C GLU A 61 -18.71 -31.63 3.68
N GLY A 62 -18.08 -31.97 2.54
CA GLY A 62 -18.53 -33.05 1.66
C GLY A 62 -19.75 -32.75 0.78
N ARG A 63 -20.29 -31.52 0.76
CA ARG A 63 -21.48 -31.15 -0.03
C ARG A 63 -21.18 -30.13 -1.15
N VAL A 64 -19.95 -29.73 -1.30
CA VAL A 64 -19.61 -28.65 -2.26
C VAL A 64 -19.14 -29.30 -3.55
N GLY A 65 -19.94 -29.17 -4.62
CA GLY A 65 -19.69 -29.79 -5.91
C GLY A 65 -18.83 -28.93 -6.83
N ASP A 66 -19.36 -27.84 -7.34
CA ASP A 66 -18.71 -26.99 -8.31
C ASP A 66 -18.59 -25.52 -7.86
N SER A 67 -17.87 -24.69 -8.64
CA SER A 67 -17.60 -23.29 -8.30
C SER A 67 -18.88 -22.42 -8.29
N GLU A 68 -19.89 -22.75 -9.09
CA GLU A 68 -21.15 -21.99 -9.17
C GLU A 68 -21.99 -22.23 -7.91
N GLU A 69 -22.05 -23.48 -7.44
CA GLU A 69 -22.73 -23.84 -6.20
C GLU A 69 -22.07 -23.17 -4.99
N ILE A 70 -20.72 -23.18 -4.94
CA ILE A 70 -19.94 -22.49 -3.88
C ILE A 70 -20.28 -20.99 -3.87
N PHE A 71 -20.25 -20.34 -5.03
CA PHE A 71 -20.55 -18.92 -5.14
C PHE A 71 -21.98 -18.59 -4.71
N GLY A 72 -22.96 -19.39 -5.14
CA GLY A 72 -24.36 -19.22 -4.74
C GLY A 72 -24.57 -19.32 -3.22
N LEU A 73 -23.92 -20.30 -2.59
CA LEU A 73 -23.98 -20.48 -1.15
C LEU A 73 -23.28 -19.33 -0.38
N LEU A 74 -22.10 -18.89 -0.84
CA LEU A 74 -21.39 -17.73 -0.27
C LEU A 74 -22.21 -16.44 -0.40
N ALA A 75 -22.82 -16.21 -1.56
CA ALA A 75 -23.66 -15.04 -1.82
C ALA A 75 -24.90 -14.99 -0.92
N GLY A 76 -25.38 -16.16 -0.43
CA GLY A 76 -26.45 -16.25 0.57
C GLY A 76 -26.03 -15.89 2.00
N MET A 77 -24.73 -15.78 2.28
CA MET A 77 -24.23 -15.53 3.64
C MET A 77 -24.14 -14.02 3.94
N ALA A 78 -24.77 -13.57 5.02
CA ALA A 78 -24.66 -12.19 5.47
C ALA A 78 -23.20 -11.78 5.78
N SER A 79 -22.37 -12.68 6.32
CA SER A 79 -20.95 -12.43 6.59
C SER A 79 -20.13 -12.12 5.33
N PHE A 80 -20.49 -12.70 4.18
CA PHE A 80 -19.87 -12.38 2.89
C PHE A 80 -20.09 -10.91 2.51
N TRP A 81 -21.34 -10.45 2.58
CA TRP A 81 -21.69 -9.06 2.22
C TRP A 81 -21.17 -8.04 3.23
N ILE A 82 -21.19 -8.37 4.52
CA ILE A 82 -20.59 -7.54 5.58
C ILE A 82 -19.09 -7.42 5.36
N GLY A 83 -18.40 -8.52 5.04
CA GLY A 83 -16.98 -8.52 4.72
C GLY A 83 -16.66 -7.68 3.49
N LEU A 84 -17.43 -7.83 2.41
CA LEU A 84 -17.26 -7.05 1.19
C LEU A 84 -17.47 -5.55 1.44
N ALA A 85 -18.51 -5.18 2.18
CA ALA A 85 -18.76 -3.80 2.58
C ALA A 85 -17.62 -3.23 3.45
N ALA A 86 -17.11 -3.99 4.41
CA ALA A 86 -15.98 -3.58 5.25
C ALA A 86 -14.71 -3.33 4.45
N ILE A 87 -14.38 -4.22 3.49
CA ILE A 87 -13.24 -4.06 2.57
C ILE A 87 -13.41 -2.79 1.73
N LEU A 88 -14.61 -2.57 1.18
CA LEU A 88 -14.90 -1.39 0.36
C LEU A 88 -14.74 -0.10 1.16
N VAL A 89 -15.33 -0.03 2.36
CA VAL A 89 -15.20 1.14 3.26
C VAL A 89 -13.72 1.37 3.62
N TYR A 90 -13.00 0.32 4.01
CA TYR A 90 -11.58 0.42 4.33
C TYR A 90 -10.76 0.95 3.16
N THR A 91 -10.99 0.42 1.96
CA THR A 91 -10.30 0.85 0.73
C THR A 91 -10.59 2.32 0.40
N VAL A 92 -11.85 2.75 0.48
CA VAL A 92 -12.24 4.15 0.27
C VAL A 92 -11.54 5.08 1.28
N VAL A 93 -11.53 4.71 2.56
CA VAL A 93 -10.85 5.46 3.61
C VAL A 93 -9.35 5.56 3.35
N GLN A 94 -8.69 4.46 2.96
CA GLN A 94 -7.27 4.46 2.60
C GLN A 94 -6.98 5.39 1.41
N ILE A 95 -7.74 5.25 0.32
CA ILE A 95 -7.60 6.08 -0.87
C ILE A 95 -7.82 7.57 -0.54
N TYR A 96 -8.81 7.88 0.28
CA TYR A 96 -9.09 9.25 0.70
C TYR A 96 -7.89 9.87 1.43
N TYR A 97 -7.34 9.21 2.45
CA TYR A 97 -6.19 9.72 3.19
C TYR A 97 -4.91 9.75 2.35
N MET A 98 -4.68 8.76 1.51
CA MET A 98 -3.53 8.74 0.60
C MET A 98 -3.60 9.90 -0.41
N SER A 99 -4.77 10.21 -0.91
CA SER A 99 -4.99 11.29 -1.89
C SER A 99 -4.90 12.67 -1.26
N ARG A 100 -5.56 12.85 -0.11
CA ARG A 100 -5.64 14.14 0.57
C ARG A 100 -4.37 14.49 1.34
N ASP A 101 -3.86 13.54 2.12
CA ASP A 101 -2.80 13.80 3.09
C ASP A 101 -1.45 13.18 2.66
N GLY A 102 -1.41 12.39 1.58
CA GLY A 102 -0.23 11.61 1.21
C GLY A 102 0.11 10.50 2.23
N GLN A 103 -0.87 10.06 3.03
CA GLN A 103 -0.67 9.14 4.14
C GLN A 103 -1.70 8.02 4.13
N SER A 104 -1.26 6.76 4.22
CA SER A 104 -2.13 5.65 4.64
C SER A 104 -2.36 5.70 6.17
N LEU A 105 -3.29 4.91 6.69
CA LEU A 105 -3.56 4.87 8.14
C LEU A 105 -2.31 4.53 8.96
N GLY A 106 -1.53 3.53 8.55
CA GLY A 106 -0.27 3.18 9.21
C GLY A 106 0.76 4.31 9.16
N LYS A 107 0.85 5.03 8.03
CA LYS A 107 1.73 6.21 7.90
C LYS A 107 1.30 7.36 8.79
N LYS A 108 -0.01 7.57 8.99
CA LYS A 108 -0.52 8.56 9.94
C LYS A 108 -0.08 8.28 11.37
N ILE A 109 -0.19 7.03 11.81
CA ILE A 109 0.24 6.61 13.15
C ILE A 109 1.74 6.84 13.34
N MET A 110 2.54 6.51 12.32
CA MET A 110 3.99 6.69 12.34
C MET A 110 4.45 8.13 12.09
N LYS A 111 3.51 9.08 11.88
CA LYS A 111 3.79 10.48 11.55
C LYS A 111 4.72 10.63 10.34
N ILE A 112 4.57 9.77 9.33
CA ILE A 112 5.30 9.87 8.07
C ILE A 112 4.36 10.19 6.91
N ARG A 113 4.84 10.93 5.91
CA ARG A 113 4.05 11.42 4.79
C ARG A 113 4.78 11.24 3.47
N VAL A 114 4.04 10.95 2.41
CA VAL A 114 4.54 10.97 1.04
C VAL A 114 4.44 12.38 0.50
N LEU A 115 5.54 12.91 -0.02
CA LEU A 115 5.59 14.17 -0.74
C LEU A 115 6.21 13.94 -2.12
N LYS A 116 5.96 14.82 -3.07
CA LYS A 116 6.80 14.94 -4.25
C LYS A 116 8.18 15.48 -3.87
N THR A 117 9.16 15.27 -4.71
CA THR A 117 10.52 15.81 -4.51
C THR A 117 10.55 17.34 -4.47
N ASP A 118 9.54 18.01 -5.03
CA ASP A 118 9.32 19.46 -4.95
C ASP A 118 8.59 19.93 -3.66
N GLY A 119 8.36 19.02 -2.69
CA GLY A 119 7.69 19.31 -1.41
C GLY A 119 6.17 19.33 -1.47
N ARG A 120 5.54 19.21 -2.63
CA ARG A 120 4.08 19.27 -2.76
C ARG A 120 3.41 17.93 -2.42
N ASN A 121 2.13 17.97 -2.11
CA ASN A 121 1.33 16.75 -1.98
C ASN A 121 1.18 16.09 -3.38
N PRO A 122 1.55 14.81 -3.55
CA PRO A 122 1.40 14.10 -4.82
C PRO A 122 -0.06 13.83 -5.21
N GLY A 123 -1.01 14.00 -4.29
CA GLY A 123 -2.44 13.79 -4.54
C GLY A 123 -2.78 12.34 -4.91
N PHE A 124 -3.98 12.14 -5.44
CA PHE A 124 -4.46 10.81 -5.88
C PHE A 124 -3.58 10.20 -6.97
N VAL A 125 -3.20 11.01 -7.96
CA VAL A 125 -2.40 10.51 -9.09
C VAL A 125 -1.04 10.01 -8.63
N GLY A 126 -0.30 10.79 -7.84
CA GLY A 126 1.04 10.40 -7.40
C GLY A 126 1.03 9.29 -6.36
N THR A 127 0.11 9.32 -5.40
CA THR A 127 0.11 8.32 -4.31
C THR A 127 -0.61 7.03 -4.65
N VAL A 128 -1.70 7.07 -5.42
CA VAL A 128 -2.53 5.88 -5.70
C VAL A 128 -2.27 5.37 -7.11
N LEU A 129 -2.46 6.21 -8.15
CA LEU A 129 -2.37 5.73 -9.53
C LEU A 129 -0.94 5.33 -9.91
N VAL A 130 0.03 6.21 -9.72
CA VAL A 130 1.41 5.94 -10.18
C VAL A 130 2.13 5.00 -9.23
N ARG A 131 2.06 5.29 -7.93
CA ARG A 131 2.86 4.58 -6.93
C ARG A 131 2.35 3.18 -6.62
N GLU A 132 1.04 3.00 -6.51
CA GLU A 132 0.45 1.69 -6.16
C GLU A 132 -0.03 0.94 -7.40
N ILE A 133 -0.89 1.55 -8.23
CA ILE A 133 -1.53 0.85 -9.35
C ILE A 133 -0.55 0.66 -10.51
N ALA A 134 0.07 1.73 -11.03
CA ALA A 134 0.94 1.61 -12.21
C ALA A 134 2.18 0.75 -11.91
N TRP A 135 2.74 0.85 -10.70
CA TRP A 135 3.82 -0.03 -10.25
C TRP A 135 3.39 -1.49 -10.23
N SER A 136 2.24 -1.80 -9.61
CA SER A 136 1.73 -3.18 -9.53
C SER A 136 1.43 -3.76 -10.91
N VAL A 137 0.83 -2.97 -11.80
CA VAL A 137 0.55 -3.36 -13.18
C VAL A 137 1.86 -3.61 -13.95
N LEU A 138 2.87 -2.75 -13.80
CA LEU A 138 4.17 -2.93 -14.44
C LEU A 138 4.83 -4.24 -14.00
N VAL A 139 4.89 -4.50 -12.69
CA VAL A 139 5.46 -5.75 -12.16
C VAL A 139 4.67 -6.96 -12.63
N ALA A 140 3.33 -6.89 -12.63
CA ALA A 140 2.46 -7.98 -13.09
C ALA A 140 2.66 -8.29 -14.58
N ILE A 141 2.81 -7.27 -15.44
CA ILE A 141 3.07 -7.47 -16.87
C ILE A 141 4.44 -8.17 -17.07
N ILE A 142 5.48 -7.69 -16.40
CA ILE A 142 6.81 -8.29 -16.49
C ILE A 142 6.79 -9.75 -15.99
N ALA A 143 6.14 -9.98 -14.84
CA ALA A 143 6.00 -11.31 -14.25
C ALA A 143 5.23 -12.25 -15.19
N ALA A 144 4.13 -11.81 -15.80
CA ALA A 144 3.36 -12.58 -16.75
C ALA A 144 4.18 -12.95 -18.01
N ILE A 145 4.93 -11.99 -18.58
CA ILE A 145 5.79 -12.24 -19.76
C ILE A 145 6.87 -13.30 -19.42
N ILE A 146 7.51 -13.16 -18.27
CA ILE A 146 8.53 -14.13 -17.83
C ILE A 146 7.88 -15.48 -17.48
N GLY A 147 6.67 -15.46 -16.90
CA GLY A 147 5.88 -16.66 -16.63
C GLY A 147 5.56 -17.46 -17.89
N LEU A 148 5.26 -16.80 -19.01
CA LEU A 148 5.04 -17.45 -20.30
C LEU A 148 6.31 -18.18 -20.83
N ILE A 149 7.51 -17.70 -20.49
CA ILE A 149 8.80 -18.23 -20.97
C ILE A 149 9.36 -19.26 -19.99
N ALA A 150 9.34 -18.98 -18.70
CA ALA A 150 10.01 -19.73 -17.63
C ALA A 150 9.03 -20.41 -16.64
N GLY A 151 7.72 -20.36 -16.92
CA GLY A 151 6.69 -20.94 -16.08
C GLY A 151 6.52 -20.19 -14.74
N GLU A 152 5.79 -20.80 -13.82
CA GLU A 152 5.44 -20.24 -12.50
C GLU A 152 6.67 -19.84 -11.68
N ASN A 153 7.77 -20.56 -11.78
CA ASN A 153 9.03 -20.22 -11.10
C ASN A 153 9.58 -18.87 -11.58
N GLY A 154 9.48 -18.57 -12.89
CA GLY A 154 9.91 -17.31 -13.46
C GLY A 154 9.05 -16.14 -12.97
N GLU A 155 7.74 -16.32 -12.94
CA GLU A 155 6.81 -15.34 -12.40
C GLU A 155 7.10 -15.02 -10.93
N ASN A 156 7.24 -16.06 -10.10
CA ASN A 156 7.56 -15.90 -8.68
C ASN A 156 8.92 -15.22 -8.47
N ALA A 157 9.91 -15.51 -9.28
CA ALA A 157 11.23 -14.86 -9.22
C ALA A 157 11.15 -13.35 -9.47
N ILE A 158 10.35 -12.89 -10.44
CA ILE A 158 10.18 -11.46 -10.72
C ILE A 158 9.52 -10.75 -9.55
N ASN A 159 8.47 -11.33 -8.97
CA ASN A 159 7.79 -10.77 -7.80
C ASN A 159 8.75 -10.65 -6.60
N LEU A 160 9.55 -11.69 -6.35
CA LEU A 160 10.57 -11.68 -5.29
C LEU A 160 11.66 -10.64 -5.55
N LEU A 161 12.18 -10.55 -6.78
CA LEU A 161 13.20 -9.55 -7.13
C LEU A 161 12.68 -8.12 -6.99
N ALA A 162 11.44 -7.83 -7.41
CA ALA A 162 10.82 -6.53 -7.23
C ALA A 162 10.68 -6.17 -5.74
N PHE A 163 10.28 -7.13 -4.92
CA PHE A 163 10.22 -6.96 -3.46
C PHE A 163 11.60 -6.68 -2.86
N LEU A 164 12.59 -7.52 -3.16
CA LEU A 164 13.95 -7.39 -2.62
C LEU A 164 14.61 -6.08 -3.06
N ALA A 165 14.43 -5.66 -4.32
CA ALA A 165 14.95 -4.38 -4.81
C ALA A 165 14.36 -3.21 -4.02
N ASN A 166 13.05 -3.17 -3.80
CA ASN A 166 12.41 -2.14 -2.99
C ASN A 166 12.88 -2.18 -1.53
N PHE A 167 13.05 -3.38 -0.96
CA PHE A 167 13.53 -3.56 0.40
C PHE A 167 14.97 -3.05 0.58
N VAL A 168 15.89 -3.38 -0.33
CA VAL A 168 17.28 -2.90 -0.30
C VAL A 168 17.34 -1.38 -0.42
N LEU A 169 16.60 -0.81 -1.38
CA LEU A 169 16.56 0.64 -1.61
C LEU A 169 16.08 1.43 -0.37
N LEU A 170 15.22 0.82 0.46
CA LEU A 170 14.73 1.41 1.69
C LEU A 170 15.86 1.76 2.69
N PHE A 171 17.00 1.06 2.63
CA PHE A 171 18.16 1.30 3.48
C PHE A 171 19.23 2.20 2.82
N MET A 172 19.07 2.54 1.54
CA MET A 172 20.02 3.38 0.80
C MET A 172 19.85 4.87 1.13
N ILE A 173 20.57 5.37 2.13
CA ILE A 173 20.53 6.77 2.60
C ILE A 173 20.90 7.75 1.47
N LYS A 174 21.90 7.44 0.65
CA LYS A 174 22.35 8.28 -0.48
C LYS A 174 21.27 8.54 -1.54
N ARG A 175 20.18 7.78 -1.54
CA ARG A 175 19.04 7.92 -2.46
C ARG A 175 17.75 8.31 -1.73
N ASP A 176 17.84 8.98 -0.58
CA ASP A 176 16.71 9.40 0.25
C ASP A 176 15.79 8.23 0.63
N ARG A 177 16.33 7.01 0.67
CA ARG A 177 15.58 5.77 0.92
C ARG A 177 14.38 5.59 -0.02
N ARG A 178 14.47 6.15 -1.25
CA ARG A 178 13.41 6.05 -2.26
C ARG A 178 13.40 4.65 -2.86
N THR A 179 12.27 3.99 -2.80
CA THR A 179 12.01 2.70 -3.45
C THR A 179 11.76 2.89 -4.95
N LEU A 180 11.69 1.81 -5.73
CA LEU A 180 11.44 1.90 -7.18
C LEU A 180 10.12 2.61 -7.48
N TYR A 181 9.05 2.30 -6.73
CA TYR A 181 7.77 2.97 -6.90
C TYR A 181 7.80 4.45 -6.43
N ASP A 182 8.65 4.79 -5.45
CA ASP A 182 8.87 6.19 -5.07
C ASP A 182 9.56 6.97 -6.20
N MET A 183 10.56 6.35 -6.85
CA MET A 183 11.26 6.97 -7.99
C MET A 183 10.34 7.14 -9.20
N MET A 184 9.50 6.13 -9.50
CA MET A 184 8.55 6.20 -10.61
C MET A 184 7.51 7.30 -10.42
N ALA A 185 7.07 7.54 -9.18
CA ALA A 185 6.09 8.58 -8.85
C ALA A 185 6.71 9.95 -8.54
N ASP A 186 8.04 10.06 -8.62
CA ASP A 186 8.82 11.23 -8.17
C ASP A 186 8.45 11.69 -6.76
N THR A 187 8.45 10.75 -5.82
CA THR A 187 8.07 10.98 -4.44
C THR A 187 9.18 10.61 -3.46
N VAL A 188 9.06 11.14 -2.25
CA VAL A 188 9.91 10.83 -1.09
C VAL A 188 9.01 10.69 0.14
N VAL A 189 9.39 9.82 1.08
CA VAL A 189 8.67 9.69 2.36
C VAL A 189 9.42 10.45 3.43
N VAL A 190 8.73 11.37 4.08
CA VAL A 190 9.30 12.25 5.09
C VAL A 190 8.67 12.02 6.46
N LYS A 191 9.40 12.35 7.52
CA LYS A 191 8.94 12.38 8.91
C LYS A 191 8.38 13.76 9.20
N LEU A 192 7.16 13.82 9.72
CA LEU A 192 6.56 15.06 10.18
C LEU A 192 7.12 15.44 11.56
N PRO A 193 7.28 16.73 11.86
CA PRO A 193 7.62 17.18 13.19
C PRO A 193 6.57 16.72 14.20
N GLY A 194 7.02 16.40 15.39
CA GLY A 194 6.18 15.88 16.49
C GLY A 194 5.35 16.96 17.15
#